data_a965aa16f76b9fb3719ede377857495c
#
_entry.id   a965aa16f76b9fb3719ede377857495c
#
_cell.length_a   1.000
_cell.length_b   1.000
_cell.length_c   1.000
_cell.angle_alpha   90.00
_cell.angle_beta   90.00
_cell.angle_gamma   90.00
#
_symmetry.space_group_name_H-M   'P 1'
#
loop_
_entity.id
_entity.type
_entity.pdbx_description
1 polymer ?
#
loop_
_entity_poly.entity_id
_entity_poly.type
_entity_poly.pdbx_seq_one_letter_code
_entity_poly.pdbx_strand_id
1 'polypeptide(L)'
;AYEMFHELKLIFQANAWIERYEVSNKFYSCKMEENSSVSEHILKMSGYNNHLIQLGVNLPDDCVIDRILQSLPPSYKSFVMNYNMQGMIKTIPELFAMLKAVEVEIKKEHQVLMVNKTTSFKKKGKGKKGNFKKNGKQDAAQVKKPKS
;
A
#
# COMPACT_ATOMS: atom_id res chain seq x y z
N ALA A 1 -18.50 36.78 33.87
CA ALA A 1 -17.35 35.87 33.86
C ALA A 1 -17.79 34.45 33.64
N TYR A 2 -18.83 33.98 34.34
CA TYR A 2 -19.34 32.63 34.19
C TYR A 2 -19.87 32.38 32.77
N GLU A 3 -20.63 33.34 32.25
CA GLU A 3 -21.21 33.23 30.91
C GLU A 3 -20.13 33.18 29.86
N MET A 4 -19.11 34.01 29.97
CA MET A 4 -18.00 34.03 29.05
C MET A 4 -17.26 32.69 29.06
N PHE A 5 -17.02 32.12 30.24
CA PHE A 5 -16.39 30.83 30.38
C PHE A 5 -17.23 29.75 29.74
N HIS A 6 -18.55 29.81 29.95
CA HIS A 6 -19.46 28.83 29.36
C HIS A 6 -19.47 28.91 27.83
N GLU A 7 -19.45 30.09 27.26
CA GLU A 7 -19.38 30.28 25.81
C GLU A 7 -18.08 29.75 25.24
N LEU A 8 -16.96 30.03 25.92
CA LEU A 8 -15.66 29.51 25.47
C LEU A 8 -15.66 28.00 25.47
N LYS A 9 -16.28 27.40 26.47
CA LYS A 9 -16.36 25.94 26.54
C LYS A 9 -17.17 25.36 25.37
N LEU A 10 -18.28 26.00 25.03
CA LEU A 10 -19.11 25.57 23.90
C LEU A 10 -18.35 25.68 22.57
N ILE A 11 -17.64 26.80 22.40
CA ILE A 11 -16.83 27.00 21.19
C ILE A 11 -15.75 25.92 21.10
N PHE A 12 -15.09 25.64 22.20
CA PHE A 12 -14.05 24.60 22.24
C PHE A 12 -14.63 23.25 21.88
N GLN A 13 -15.80 22.90 22.41
CA GLN A 13 -16.45 21.64 22.08
C GLN A 13 -16.84 21.54 20.60
N ALA A 14 -17.37 22.66 20.06
CA ALA A 14 -17.73 22.68 18.63
C ALA A 14 -16.52 22.50 17.76
N ASN A 15 -15.40 23.14 18.10
CA ASN A 15 -14.16 22.98 17.34
C ASN A 15 -13.64 21.54 17.41
N ALA A 16 -13.76 20.91 18.58
CA ALA A 16 -13.36 19.51 18.73
C ALA A 16 -14.23 18.58 17.89
N TRP A 17 -15.52 18.86 17.79
CA TRP A 17 -16.42 18.07 16.93
C TRP A 17 -16.06 18.20 15.46
N ILE A 18 -15.77 19.42 15.02
CA ILE A 18 -15.37 19.68 13.64
C ILE A 18 -14.06 18.97 13.35
N GLU A 19 -13.11 19.07 14.25
CA GLU A 19 -11.82 18.41 14.08
C GLU A 19 -11.99 16.90 14.01
N ARG A 20 -12.79 16.32 14.88
CA ARG A 20 -13.07 14.89 14.84
C ARG A 20 -13.68 14.48 13.52
N TYR A 21 -14.65 15.25 13.03
CA TYR A 21 -15.31 15.00 11.76
C TYR A 21 -14.30 14.99 10.61
N GLU A 22 -13.42 15.98 10.58
CA GLU A 22 -12.44 16.12 9.51
C GLU A 22 -11.41 15.00 9.55
N VAL A 23 -10.92 14.66 10.72
CA VAL A 23 -9.92 13.58 10.86
C VAL A 23 -10.55 12.24 10.54
N SER A 24 -11.78 12.00 10.99
CA SER A 24 -12.51 10.78 10.64
C SER A 24 -12.65 10.64 9.13
N ASN A 25 -13.00 11.73 8.46
CA ASN A 25 -13.15 11.72 7.02
C ASN A 25 -11.82 11.38 6.34
N LYS A 26 -10.72 11.95 6.81
CA LYS A 26 -9.40 11.65 6.26
C LYS A 26 -9.04 10.18 6.47
N PHE A 27 -9.31 9.67 7.66
CA PHE A 27 -9.00 8.27 7.99
C PHE A 27 -9.81 7.30 7.12
N TYR A 28 -11.10 7.54 6.96
CA TYR A 28 -11.99 6.63 6.25
C TYR A 28 -11.94 6.80 4.74
N SER A 29 -11.43 7.90 4.23
CA SER A 29 -11.31 8.13 2.79
C SER A 29 -9.89 7.96 2.27
N CYS A 30 -8.92 7.78 3.15
CA CYS A 30 -7.53 7.64 2.75
C CYS A 30 -7.34 6.35 1.96
N LYS A 31 -6.68 6.46 0.81
CA LYS A 31 -6.39 5.31 -0.05
C LYS A 31 -4.93 5.33 -0.45
N MET A 32 -4.33 4.15 -0.49
CA MET A 32 -2.97 4.00 -0.98
C MET A 32 -3.01 3.90 -2.50
N GLU A 33 -2.15 4.65 -3.17
CA GLU A 33 -2.06 4.60 -4.62
C GLU A 33 -1.09 3.52 -5.05
N GLU A 34 -1.27 3.01 -6.27
CA GLU A 34 -0.33 2.05 -6.82
C GLU A 34 1.06 2.68 -6.88
N ASN A 35 2.08 1.89 -6.63
CA ASN A 35 3.47 2.32 -6.62
C ASN A 35 3.84 3.25 -5.47
N SER A 36 2.92 3.47 -4.52
CA SER A 36 3.22 4.19 -3.28
C SER A 36 3.91 3.27 -2.28
N SER A 37 4.48 3.87 -1.26
CA SER A 37 5.14 3.13 -0.19
C SER A 37 4.14 2.68 0.86
N VAL A 38 4.16 1.40 1.21
CA VAL A 38 3.34 0.88 2.32
C VAL A 38 3.70 1.59 3.62
N SER A 39 4.99 1.82 3.85
CA SER A 39 5.45 2.49 5.06
C SER A 39 4.82 3.86 5.23
N GLU A 40 4.84 4.66 4.15
CA GLU A 40 4.26 6.00 4.20
C GLU A 40 2.76 5.95 4.42
N HIS A 41 2.09 5.01 3.74
CA HIS A 41 0.65 4.89 3.86
C HIS A 41 0.23 4.50 5.29
N ILE A 42 0.91 3.51 5.87
CA ILE A 42 0.57 3.06 7.22
C ILE A 42 0.89 4.14 8.26
N LEU A 43 1.99 4.86 8.07
CA LEU A 43 2.31 5.98 8.97
C LEU A 43 1.23 7.05 8.91
N LYS A 44 0.73 7.34 7.71
CA LYS A 44 -0.35 8.32 7.54
C LYS A 44 -1.63 7.84 8.22
N MET A 45 -2.02 6.58 7.99
CA MET A 45 -3.21 6.00 8.59
C MET A 45 -3.09 5.96 10.12
N SER A 46 -1.92 5.56 10.62
CA SER A 46 -1.67 5.54 12.06
C SER A 46 -1.74 6.93 12.67
N GLY A 47 -1.24 7.92 11.93
CA GLY A 47 -1.32 9.31 12.37
C GLY A 47 -2.77 9.78 12.55
N TYR A 48 -3.62 9.45 11.58
CA TYR A 48 -5.04 9.78 11.69
C TYR A 48 -5.69 9.06 12.87
N ASN A 49 -5.37 7.77 13.04
CA ASN A 49 -5.91 7.00 14.16
C ASN A 49 -5.47 7.58 15.51
N ASN A 50 -4.20 7.95 15.64
CA ASN A 50 -3.69 8.55 16.87
C ASN A 50 -4.37 9.89 17.14
N HIS A 51 -4.63 10.67 16.11
CA HIS A 51 -5.35 11.93 16.26
C HIS A 51 -6.78 11.70 16.76
N LEU A 52 -7.45 10.67 16.22
CA LEU A 52 -8.78 10.28 16.68
C LEU A 52 -8.75 9.88 18.15
N ILE A 53 -7.72 9.13 18.57
CA ILE A 53 -7.57 8.72 19.97
C ILE A 53 -7.47 9.97 20.86
N GLN A 54 -6.69 10.96 20.43
CA GLN A 54 -6.56 12.22 21.19
C GLN A 54 -7.88 12.96 21.30
N LEU A 55 -8.75 12.79 20.32
CA LEU A 55 -10.07 13.41 20.30
C LEU A 55 -11.12 12.57 21.03
N GLY A 56 -10.72 11.47 21.65
CA GLY A 56 -11.61 10.62 22.41
C GLY A 56 -12.25 9.48 21.64
N VAL A 57 -11.82 9.25 20.40
CA VAL A 57 -12.35 8.17 19.56
C VAL A 57 -11.39 7.00 19.62
N ASN A 58 -11.80 5.92 20.26
CA ASN A 58 -10.97 4.72 20.42
C ASN A 58 -11.57 3.60 19.56
N LEU A 59 -11.01 3.42 18.36
CA LEU A 59 -11.43 2.35 17.48
C LEU A 59 -10.74 1.04 17.90
N PRO A 60 -11.48 -0.08 17.90
CA PRO A 60 -10.83 -1.37 18.13
C PRO A 60 -9.76 -1.64 17.07
N ASP A 61 -8.73 -2.37 17.46
CA ASP A 61 -7.65 -2.69 16.54
C ASP A 61 -8.17 -3.39 15.29
N ASP A 62 -9.15 -4.26 15.44
CA ASP A 62 -9.76 -4.97 14.30
C ASP A 62 -10.33 -3.98 13.28
N CYS A 63 -10.98 -2.93 13.76
CA CYS A 63 -11.55 -1.92 12.86
C CYS A 63 -10.46 -1.13 12.15
N VAL A 64 -9.38 -0.82 12.85
CA VAL A 64 -8.24 -0.12 12.26
C VAL A 64 -7.59 -0.98 11.19
N ILE A 65 -7.41 -2.27 11.47
CA ILE A 65 -6.83 -3.22 10.51
C ILE A 65 -7.73 -3.34 9.29
N ASP A 66 -9.03 -3.50 9.50
CA ASP A 66 -9.97 -3.57 8.38
C ASP A 66 -9.87 -2.33 7.49
N ARG A 67 -9.77 -1.17 8.13
CA ARG A 67 -9.67 0.07 7.35
C ARG A 67 -8.38 0.14 6.56
N ILE A 68 -7.28 -0.30 7.16
CA ILE A 68 -6.00 -0.34 6.45
C ILE A 68 -6.10 -1.27 5.24
N LEU A 69 -6.66 -2.46 5.43
CA LEU A 69 -6.81 -3.43 4.34
C LEU A 69 -7.70 -2.89 3.23
N GLN A 70 -8.78 -2.20 3.59
CA GLN A 70 -9.71 -1.61 2.62
C GLN A 70 -9.07 -0.47 1.82
N SER A 71 -8.02 0.15 2.37
CA SER A 71 -7.37 1.29 1.75
C SER A 71 -6.28 0.90 0.76
N LEU A 72 -5.97 -0.38 0.63
CA LEU A 72 -4.89 -0.86 -0.23
C LEU A 72 -5.32 -0.88 -1.69
N PRO A 73 -4.36 -0.67 -2.63
CA PRO A 73 -4.70 -0.69 -4.06
C PRO A 73 -4.94 -2.11 -4.57
N PRO A 74 -5.47 -2.24 -5.79
CA PRO A 74 -5.82 -3.56 -6.34
C PRO A 74 -4.69 -4.57 -6.36
N SER A 75 -3.44 -4.14 -6.44
CA SER A 75 -2.31 -5.06 -6.46
C SER A 75 -2.18 -5.87 -5.17
N TYR A 76 -2.84 -5.44 -4.09
CA TYR A 76 -2.83 -6.14 -2.81
C TYR A 76 -4.08 -6.99 -2.60
N LYS A 77 -4.95 -7.09 -3.60
CA LYS A 77 -6.24 -7.79 -3.47
C LYS A 77 -6.07 -9.24 -3.02
N SER A 78 -5.11 -9.94 -3.60
CA SER A 78 -4.87 -11.34 -3.23
C SER A 78 -4.47 -11.47 -1.78
N PHE A 79 -3.62 -10.57 -1.30
CA PHE A 79 -3.22 -10.56 0.10
C PHE A 79 -4.40 -10.33 1.02
N VAL A 80 -5.25 -9.35 0.69
CA VAL A 80 -6.41 -9.00 1.50
C VAL A 80 -7.38 -10.18 1.58
N MET A 81 -7.65 -10.81 0.44
CA MET A 81 -8.54 -11.96 0.41
C MET A 81 -8.00 -13.11 1.25
N ASN A 82 -6.71 -13.39 1.11
CA ASN A 82 -6.07 -14.46 1.86
C ASN A 82 -6.08 -14.17 3.36
N TYR A 83 -5.81 -12.93 3.73
CA TYR A 83 -5.84 -12.50 5.13
C TYR A 83 -7.22 -12.74 5.74
N ASN A 84 -8.27 -12.30 5.03
CA ASN A 84 -9.64 -12.44 5.52
C ASN A 84 -10.09 -13.89 5.56
N MET A 85 -9.74 -14.69 4.55
CA MET A 85 -10.14 -16.09 4.48
C MET A 85 -9.51 -16.94 5.57
N GLN A 86 -8.28 -16.63 5.94
CA GLN A 86 -7.59 -17.38 6.98
C GLN A 86 -7.97 -16.93 8.39
N GLY A 87 -8.74 -15.85 8.49
CA GLY A 87 -9.14 -15.33 9.80
C GLY A 87 -7.96 -14.94 10.64
N MET A 88 -6.96 -14.35 10.01
CA MET A 88 -5.75 -13.97 10.74
C MET A 88 -6.05 -12.91 11.78
N ILE A 89 -5.54 -13.13 12.99
CA ILE A 89 -5.65 -12.16 14.09
C ILE A 89 -4.25 -11.67 14.34
N LYS A 90 -3.96 -10.46 13.88
CA LYS A 90 -2.63 -9.87 13.99
C LYS A 90 -2.71 -8.50 14.63
N THR A 91 -1.60 -8.08 15.21
CA THR A 91 -1.47 -6.70 15.69
C THR A 91 -1.14 -5.81 14.49
N ILE A 92 -1.29 -4.50 14.70
CA ILE A 92 -0.97 -3.53 13.64
C ILE A 92 0.49 -3.63 13.21
N PRO A 93 1.48 -3.73 14.13
CA PRO A 93 2.87 -3.93 13.71
C PRO A 93 3.11 -5.20 12.91
N GLU A 94 2.43 -6.30 13.28
CA GLU A 94 2.53 -7.55 12.53
C GLU A 94 1.97 -7.40 11.12
N LEU A 95 0.83 -6.74 11.00
CA LEU A 95 0.24 -6.45 9.69
C LEU A 95 1.18 -5.60 8.85
N PHE A 96 1.80 -4.60 9.46
CA PHE A 96 2.75 -3.74 8.78
C PHE A 96 3.91 -4.56 8.21
N ALA A 97 4.48 -5.46 9.01
CA ALA A 97 5.58 -6.32 8.56
C ALA A 97 5.14 -7.20 7.39
N MET A 98 3.95 -7.76 7.46
CA MET A 98 3.40 -8.58 6.38
C MET A 98 3.21 -7.78 5.10
N LEU A 99 2.68 -6.57 5.22
CA LEU A 99 2.45 -5.71 4.06
C LEU A 99 3.76 -5.27 3.42
N LYS A 100 4.79 -5.02 4.22
CA LYS A 100 6.09 -4.67 3.67
C LYS A 100 6.68 -5.84 2.87
N ALA A 101 6.51 -7.06 3.34
CA ALA A 101 6.97 -8.24 2.63
C ALA A 101 6.22 -8.39 1.30
N VAL A 102 4.91 -8.18 1.32
CA VAL A 102 4.08 -8.24 0.11
C VAL A 102 4.49 -7.14 -0.87
N GLU A 103 4.78 -5.96 -0.36
CA GLU A 103 5.22 -4.84 -1.20
C GLU A 103 6.47 -5.21 -1.99
N VAL A 104 7.43 -5.85 -1.35
CA VAL A 104 8.65 -6.27 -2.01
C VAL A 104 8.34 -7.24 -3.16
N GLU A 105 7.45 -8.19 -2.91
CA GLU A 105 7.07 -9.16 -3.94
C GLU A 105 6.34 -8.49 -5.12
N ILE A 106 5.42 -7.57 -4.81
CA ILE A 106 4.68 -6.86 -5.86
C ILE A 106 5.64 -6.04 -6.72
N LYS A 107 6.60 -5.37 -6.11
CA LYS A 107 7.57 -4.57 -6.84
C LYS A 107 8.46 -5.44 -7.71
N LYS A 108 8.85 -6.60 -7.23
CA LYS A 108 9.63 -7.55 -8.03
C LYS A 108 8.85 -8.00 -9.26
N GLU A 109 7.59 -8.37 -9.09
CA GLU A 109 6.75 -8.78 -10.19
C GLU A 109 6.60 -7.66 -11.22
N HIS A 110 6.41 -6.44 -10.74
CA HIS A 110 6.29 -5.29 -11.60
C HIS A 110 7.56 -5.07 -12.43
N GLN A 111 8.72 -5.20 -11.80
CA GLN A 111 10.00 -5.04 -12.48
C GLN A 111 10.20 -6.12 -13.54
N VAL A 112 9.85 -7.36 -13.24
CA VAL A 112 9.97 -8.47 -14.17
C VAL A 112 9.09 -8.21 -15.40
N LEU A 113 7.86 -7.76 -15.18
CA LEU A 113 6.95 -7.46 -16.28
C LEU A 113 7.48 -6.30 -17.14
N MET A 114 8.05 -5.29 -16.51
CA MET A 114 8.64 -4.18 -17.25
C MET A 114 9.83 -4.61 -18.11
N VAL A 115 10.71 -5.44 -17.54
CA VAL A 115 11.86 -5.95 -18.26
C VAL A 115 11.43 -6.82 -19.45
N ASN A 116 10.50 -7.73 -19.22
CA ASN A 116 9.98 -8.60 -20.28
C ASN A 116 9.33 -7.77 -21.39
N LYS A 117 8.56 -6.77 -21.02
CA LYS A 117 7.90 -5.90 -21.98
C LYS A 117 8.93 -5.15 -22.82
N THR A 118 9.96 -4.61 -22.19
CA THR A 118 11.03 -3.89 -22.87
C THR A 118 11.76 -4.81 -23.85
N THR A 119 12.09 -6.03 -23.42
CA THR A 119 12.76 -7.00 -24.25
C THR A 119 11.93 -7.37 -25.46
N SER A 120 10.65 -7.64 -25.28
CA SER A 120 9.74 -7.93 -26.37
C SER A 120 9.67 -6.79 -27.36
N PHE A 121 9.62 -5.58 -26.86
CA PHE A 121 9.55 -4.39 -27.67
C PHE A 121 10.80 -4.22 -28.52
N LYS A 122 11.98 -4.46 -27.96
CA LYS A 122 13.24 -4.37 -28.68
C LYS A 122 13.31 -5.40 -29.82
N LYS A 123 12.85 -6.62 -29.57
CA LYS A 123 12.80 -7.65 -30.61
C LYS A 123 11.96 -7.22 -31.79
N LYS A 124 10.79 -6.64 -31.51
CA LYS A 124 9.92 -6.12 -32.55
C LYS A 124 10.58 -4.98 -33.30
N GLY A 125 11.27 -4.11 -32.59
CA GLY A 125 11.93 -2.98 -33.20
C GLY A 125 13.05 -3.39 -34.15
N LYS A 126 13.81 -4.42 -33.81
CA LYS A 126 14.87 -4.92 -34.65
C LYS A 126 14.35 -5.77 -35.81
N GLY A 127 13.13 -6.17 -35.74
CA GLY A 127 12.55 -7.02 -36.76
C GLY A 127 13.23 -8.34 -36.84
N LYS A 128 13.88 -8.64 -36.21
CA LYS A 128 14.53 -9.51 -36.04
C LYS A 128 15.66 -9.99 -35.63
N LYS A 129 16.32 -10.16 -35.23
CA LYS A 129 17.59 -10.52 -34.92
C LYS A 129 17.97 -11.65 -34.04
N GLY A 130 17.88 -12.31 -34.18
CA GLY A 130 17.88 -13.29 -33.54
C GLY A 130 18.47 -13.80 -32.53
N ASN A 131 18.55 -13.85 -32.56
CA ASN A 131 18.92 -14.42 -32.09
C ASN A 131 19.21 -14.90 -31.15
N PHE A 132 19.68 -15.35 -31.18
CA PHE A 132 20.05 -15.58 -31.02
C PHE A 132 20.56 -16.15 -30.32
N LYS A 133 20.29 -15.81 -29.95
CA LYS A 133 20.79 -16.20 -29.99
C LYS A 133 21.14 -16.77 -29.42
N LYS A 134 21.54 -16.99 -29.38
CA LYS A 134 21.80 -17.40 -29.56
C LYS A 134 22.07 -17.95 -29.10
N ASN A 135 22.01 -17.84 -28.82
CA ASN A 135 22.18 -18.13 -29.18
C ASN A 135 22.58 -18.62 -28.59
N GLY A 136 22.64 -18.23 -27.96
CA GLY A 136 22.63 -18.29 -28.58
C GLY A 136 23.15 -18.91 -27.82
N LYS A 137 22.97 -18.64 -27.64
CA LYS A 137 23.26 -18.82 -27.87
C LYS A 137 23.62 -19.28 -27.26
N GLN A 138 23.51 -19.08 -26.95
CA GLN A 138 23.61 -19.11 -27.30
C GLN A 138 23.86 -19.48 -26.91
N ASP A 139 23.75 -19.30 -26.46
CA ASP A 139 23.80 -19.34 -27.09
C ASP A 139 24.31 -19.79 -26.56
N ALA A 140 24.24 -19.59 -25.98
CA ALA A 140 24.37 -19.61 -26.71
C ALA A 140 24.81 -20.06 -26.33
N ALA A 141 24.64 -19.74 -25.69
CA ALA A 141 24.76 -19.72 -26.44
C ALA A 141 25.10 -20.14 -26.01
N GLN A 142 24.62 -19.35 -25.42
CA GLN A 142 24.54 -19.22 -25.96
C GLN A 142 24.87 -19.62 -25.70
N VAL A 143 25.06 -19.74 -25.09
CA VAL A 143 25.20 -19.80 -25.96
C VAL A 143 25.72 -20.26 -25.78
N LYS A 144 25.34 -19.54 -25.14
CA LYS A 144 25.38 -19.63 -25.87
C LYS A 144 25.83 -20.10 -25.86
N LYS A 145 25.65 -19.59 -25.42
CA LYS A 145 25.62 -19.64 -26.24
C LYS A 145 26.11 -20.23 -26.24
N PRO A 146 26.42 -20.24 -25.93
CA PRO A 146 26.65 -20.39 -26.90
C PRO A 146 27.01 -21.01 -26.81
N LYS A 147 26.17 -20.01 -26.28
CA LYS A 147 25.95 -20.03 -27.12
C LYS A 147 26.22 -20.59 -27.20
N SER A 148 26.50 -20.76 -27.04
CA SER A 148 26.40 -20.97 -28.18
C SER A 148 26.72 -21.54 -28.15
#